data_3883663860f1c5e944558a0d7eee1842
#
_entry.id   3883663860f1c5e944558a0d7eee1842
#
_cell.length_a   1.000
_cell.length_b   1.000
_cell.length_c   1.000
_cell.angle_alpha   90.00
_cell.angle_beta   90.00
_cell.angle_gamma   90.00
#
_symmetry.space_group_name_H-M   'P 1'
#
loop_
_entity.id
_entity.type
_entity.pdbx_description
1 polymer ?
#
loop_
_entity_poly.entity_id
_entity_poly.type
_entity_poly.pdbx_seq_one_letter_code
_entity_poly.pdbx_strand_id
1 'polypeptide(L)'
;EDQAVDLNYLEGALLELGNNREADPSIQTEALLEYCSIQIKYRQDIVYAVNFLDSLIQSNTFTRKNLNRIKLLYGEALTMQGKPWKALIVYTQVDHDDGDGILGEEARFKKAQLSYYEGEFEWAQAQLNILKGATSELISNNAIQLSVFITDNLGLDSNTDAMMGYAAIELLVAQRRYSEAIASLNTWEQVYDEHVLMDN
;
A
#
# COMPACT_ATOMS: atom_id res chain seq x y z
N GLU A 1 11.58 11.64 25.58
CA GLU A 1 10.72 12.83 25.82
C GLU A 1 10.82 13.84 24.64
N ASP A 2 12.02 14.18 24.18
CA ASP A 2 12.22 15.16 23.10
C ASP A 2 11.57 14.76 21.76
N GLN A 3 11.59 13.48 21.37
CA GLN A 3 10.98 13.03 20.11
C GLN A 3 9.44 13.16 20.09
N ALA A 4 8.78 12.99 21.22
CA ALA A 4 7.31 13.11 21.27
C ALA A 4 6.85 14.58 21.20
N VAL A 5 7.63 15.49 21.75
CA VAL A 5 7.39 16.94 21.69
C VAL A 5 7.58 17.43 20.25
N ASP A 6 8.64 17.00 19.59
CA ASP A 6 8.93 17.35 18.20
C ASP A 6 7.86 16.84 17.24
N LEU A 7 7.32 15.64 17.49
CA LEU A 7 6.27 15.06 16.65
C LEU A 7 4.95 15.85 16.75
N ASN A 8 4.53 16.27 17.95
CA ASN A 8 3.33 17.09 18.12
C ASN A 8 3.48 18.47 17.45
N TYR A 9 4.66 19.06 17.54
CA TYR A 9 4.95 20.33 16.86
C TYR A 9 4.87 20.15 15.34
N LEU A 10 5.47 19.08 14.80
CA LEU A 10 5.43 18.77 13.37
C LEU A 10 4.00 18.54 12.89
N GLU A 11 3.20 17.76 13.60
CA GLU A 11 1.79 17.53 13.28
C GLU A 11 0.99 18.84 13.22
N GLY A 12 1.21 19.73 14.21
CA GLY A 12 0.57 21.04 14.23
C GLY A 12 0.96 21.91 13.03
N ALA A 13 2.26 21.96 12.71
CA ALA A 13 2.77 22.72 11.58
C ALA A 13 2.25 22.18 10.23
N LEU A 14 2.17 20.85 10.06
CA LEU A 14 1.66 20.24 8.86
C LEU A 14 0.16 20.51 8.67
N LEU A 15 -0.64 20.45 9.74
CA LEU A 15 -2.06 20.79 9.67
C LEU A 15 -2.28 22.28 9.38
N GLU A 16 -1.49 23.17 9.96
CA GLU A 16 -1.54 24.60 9.68
C GLU A 16 -1.22 24.88 8.20
N LEU A 17 -0.13 24.29 7.68
CA LEU A 17 0.25 24.42 6.28
C LEU A 17 -0.79 23.81 5.32
N GLY A 18 -1.32 22.64 5.65
CA GLY A 18 -2.34 21.97 4.85
C GLY A 18 -3.68 22.74 4.78
N ASN A 19 -3.98 23.55 5.80
CA ASN A 19 -5.18 24.37 5.85
C ASN A 19 -4.93 25.85 5.41
N ASN A 20 -3.69 26.20 5.11
CA ASN A 20 -3.36 27.56 4.67
C ASN A 20 -3.81 27.80 3.23
N ARG A 21 -4.88 28.58 3.04
CA ARG A 21 -5.45 28.88 1.73
C ARG A 21 -4.57 29.74 0.82
N GLU A 22 -3.53 30.34 1.35
CA GLU A 22 -2.55 31.14 0.59
C GLU A 22 -1.39 30.27 0.06
N ALA A 23 -1.22 29.04 0.58
CA ALA A 23 -0.20 28.13 0.12
C ALA A 23 -0.59 27.46 -1.21
N ASP A 24 0.42 27.05 -1.98
CA ASP A 24 0.20 26.27 -3.20
C ASP A 24 -0.60 24.99 -2.92
N PRO A 25 -1.63 24.67 -3.73
CA PRO A 25 -2.48 23.48 -3.50
C PRO A 25 -1.70 22.15 -3.47
N SER A 26 -0.56 22.08 -4.14
CA SER A 26 0.30 20.88 -4.09
C SER A 26 1.02 20.78 -2.75
N ILE A 27 1.50 21.92 -2.22
CA ILE A 27 2.15 22.00 -0.90
C ILE A 27 1.14 21.68 0.21
N GLN A 28 -0.09 22.23 0.13
CA GLN A 28 -1.16 21.90 1.08
C GLN A 28 -1.42 20.39 1.10
N THR A 29 -1.55 19.79 -0.08
CA THR A 29 -1.79 18.35 -0.21
C THR A 29 -0.64 17.54 0.38
N GLU A 30 0.61 17.92 0.09
CA GLU A 30 1.79 17.26 0.65
C GLU A 30 1.78 17.29 2.18
N ALA A 31 1.53 18.46 2.76
CA ALA A 31 1.46 18.60 4.22
C ALA A 31 0.38 17.71 4.84
N LEU A 32 -0.81 17.61 4.23
CA LEU A 32 -1.87 16.75 4.72
C LEU A 32 -1.54 15.25 4.57
N LEU A 33 -0.85 14.85 3.48
CA LEU A 33 -0.39 13.48 3.28
C LEU A 33 0.70 13.11 4.29
N GLU A 34 1.66 14.00 4.53
CA GLU A 34 2.69 13.77 5.56
C GLU A 34 2.08 13.70 6.96
N TYR A 35 1.12 14.56 7.28
CA TYR A 35 0.37 14.46 8.53
C TYR A 35 -0.29 13.08 8.69
N CYS A 36 -1.01 12.60 7.64
CA CYS A 36 -1.60 11.26 7.67
C CYS A 36 -0.55 10.16 7.79
N SER A 37 0.59 10.30 7.11
CA SER A 37 1.71 9.35 7.21
C SER A 37 2.25 9.26 8.64
N ILE A 38 2.29 10.37 9.37
CA ILE A 38 2.66 10.37 10.80
C ILE A 38 1.63 9.61 11.63
N GLN A 39 0.32 9.84 11.40
CA GLN A 39 -0.73 9.11 12.10
C GLN A 39 -0.64 7.60 11.87
N ILE A 40 -0.33 7.18 10.63
CA ILE A 40 -0.18 5.78 10.26
C ILE A 40 1.10 5.17 10.85
N LYS A 41 2.25 5.84 10.68
CA LYS A 41 3.56 5.26 10.95
C LYS A 41 3.99 5.35 12.41
N TYR A 42 3.70 6.46 13.05
CA TYR A 42 4.21 6.78 14.39
C TYR A 42 3.13 6.72 15.47
N ARG A 43 1.93 7.24 15.20
CA ARG A 43 0.80 7.18 16.12
C ARG A 43 0.07 5.86 16.10
N GLN A 44 0.20 5.11 14.99
CA GLN A 44 -0.51 3.84 14.74
C GLN A 44 -2.03 3.99 14.82
N ASP A 45 -2.53 5.20 14.58
CA ASP A 45 -3.98 5.47 14.56
C ASP A 45 -4.51 5.39 13.12
N ILE A 46 -4.59 4.16 12.62
CA ILE A 46 -5.09 3.85 11.27
C ILE A 46 -6.55 4.27 11.11
N VAL A 47 -7.35 4.16 12.18
CA VAL A 47 -8.78 4.51 12.12
C VAL A 47 -8.95 6.01 11.91
N TYR A 48 -8.20 6.82 12.64
CA TYR A 48 -8.20 8.26 12.46
C TYR A 48 -7.72 8.64 11.05
N ALA A 49 -6.60 8.07 10.59
CA ALA A 49 -6.05 8.36 9.27
C ALA A 49 -7.05 8.04 8.14
N VAL A 50 -7.74 6.89 8.21
CA VAL A 50 -8.79 6.52 7.25
C VAL A 50 -9.92 7.54 7.25
N ASN A 51 -10.44 7.93 8.41
CA ASN A 51 -11.54 8.90 8.50
C ASN A 51 -11.13 10.28 8.01
N PHE A 52 -9.90 10.70 8.33
CA PHE A 52 -9.39 11.99 7.89
C PHE A 52 -9.21 12.04 6.36
N LEU A 53 -8.57 11.03 5.77
CA LEU A 53 -8.39 10.93 4.32
C LEU A 53 -9.74 10.84 3.59
N ASP A 54 -10.71 10.10 4.13
CA ASP A 54 -12.07 10.06 3.57
C ASP A 54 -12.72 11.45 3.58
N SER A 55 -12.57 12.22 4.66
CA SER A 55 -13.08 13.59 4.74
C SER A 55 -12.45 14.52 3.70
N LEU A 56 -11.14 14.37 3.43
CA LEU A 56 -10.46 15.12 2.37
C LEU A 56 -11.01 14.76 0.98
N ILE A 57 -11.22 13.47 0.71
CA ILE A 57 -11.80 13.01 -0.57
C ILE A 57 -13.19 13.60 -0.78
N GLN A 58 -14.02 13.62 0.26
CA GLN A 58 -15.40 14.13 0.19
C GLN A 58 -15.50 15.65 0.10
N SER A 59 -14.46 16.39 0.48
CA SER A 59 -14.44 17.85 0.46
C SER A 59 -14.56 18.46 -0.95
N ASN A 60 -14.19 17.70 -1.99
CA ASN A 60 -14.17 18.12 -3.40
C ASN A 60 -13.35 19.42 -3.67
N THR A 61 -12.35 19.69 -2.83
CA THR A 61 -11.54 20.92 -2.92
C THR A 61 -10.22 20.71 -3.68
N PHE A 62 -9.83 19.45 -3.93
CA PHE A 62 -8.56 19.12 -4.53
C PHE A 62 -8.63 18.99 -6.06
N THR A 63 -7.51 19.32 -6.73
CA THR A 63 -7.34 19.01 -8.15
C THR A 63 -7.33 17.48 -8.34
N ARG A 64 -7.64 17.01 -9.56
CA ARG A 64 -7.65 15.57 -9.88
C ARG A 64 -6.34 14.89 -9.49
N LYS A 65 -5.19 15.50 -9.78
CA LYS A 65 -3.87 14.97 -9.42
C LYS A 65 -3.69 14.83 -7.92
N ASN A 66 -4.03 15.87 -7.16
CA ASN A 66 -3.91 15.87 -5.70
C ASN A 66 -4.90 14.88 -5.06
N LEU A 67 -6.12 14.81 -5.59
CA LEU A 67 -7.12 13.83 -5.15
C LEU A 67 -6.64 12.39 -5.35
N ASN A 68 -5.99 12.09 -6.48
CA ASN A 68 -5.42 10.76 -6.74
C ASN A 68 -4.29 10.42 -5.76
N ARG A 69 -3.45 11.39 -5.38
CA ARG A 69 -2.44 11.19 -4.32
C ARG A 69 -3.08 10.88 -2.97
N ILE A 70 -4.14 11.60 -2.60
CA ILE A 70 -4.91 11.33 -1.37
C ILE A 70 -5.53 9.93 -1.42
N LYS A 71 -6.12 9.54 -2.56
CA LYS A 71 -6.70 8.21 -2.75
C LYS A 71 -5.67 7.08 -2.65
N LEU A 72 -4.45 7.26 -3.14
CA LEU A 72 -3.37 6.27 -2.99
C LEU A 72 -3.06 6.00 -1.52
N LEU A 73 -2.84 7.05 -0.72
CA LEU A 73 -2.61 6.88 0.71
C LEU A 73 -3.84 6.34 1.46
N TYR A 74 -5.05 6.73 1.03
CA TYR A 74 -6.29 6.19 1.57
C TYR A 74 -6.44 4.69 1.32
N GLY A 75 -6.11 4.22 0.12
CA GLY A 75 -6.09 2.80 -0.21
C GLY A 75 -5.07 2.01 0.64
N GLU A 76 -3.90 2.58 0.89
CA GLU A 76 -2.89 2.00 1.78
C GLU A 76 -3.41 1.89 3.22
N ALA A 77 -3.99 2.97 3.76
CA ALA A 77 -4.59 2.97 5.10
C ALA A 77 -5.76 1.96 5.22
N LEU A 78 -6.57 1.80 4.16
CA LEU A 78 -7.63 0.79 4.11
C LEU A 78 -7.07 -0.65 4.11
N THR A 79 -5.97 -0.89 3.40
CA THR A 79 -5.28 -2.20 3.41
C THR A 79 -4.78 -2.51 4.81
N MET A 80 -4.14 -1.55 5.48
CA MET A 80 -3.69 -1.67 6.86
C MET A 80 -4.84 -1.88 7.85
N GLN A 81 -6.02 -1.30 7.57
CA GLN A 81 -7.23 -1.47 8.38
C GLN A 81 -7.91 -2.84 8.16
N GLY A 82 -7.37 -3.70 7.28
CA GLY A 82 -7.97 -4.99 6.93
C GLY A 82 -9.18 -4.88 5.99
N LYS A 83 -9.21 -3.85 5.14
CA LYS A 83 -10.28 -3.61 4.16
C LYS A 83 -9.76 -3.64 2.71
N PRO A 84 -9.10 -4.74 2.27
CA PRO A 84 -8.45 -4.80 0.95
C PRO A 84 -9.41 -4.56 -0.21
N TRP A 85 -10.66 -5.03 -0.12
CA TRP A 85 -11.67 -4.80 -1.14
C TRP A 85 -12.03 -3.33 -1.35
N LYS A 86 -12.06 -2.54 -0.27
CA LYS A 86 -12.27 -1.09 -0.38
C LYS A 86 -11.04 -0.41 -0.98
N ALA A 87 -9.86 -0.84 -0.58
CA ALA A 87 -8.61 -0.35 -1.17
C ALA A 87 -8.55 -0.63 -2.68
N LEU A 88 -8.93 -1.84 -3.11
CA LEU A 88 -8.98 -2.22 -4.52
C LEU A 88 -9.89 -1.28 -5.34
N ILE A 89 -11.07 -0.92 -4.81
CA ILE A 89 -11.98 0.02 -5.47
C ILE A 89 -11.32 1.39 -5.62
N VAL A 90 -10.67 1.89 -4.56
CA VAL A 90 -10.01 3.19 -4.57
C VAL A 90 -8.84 3.20 -5.56
N TYR A 91 -7.98 2.18 -5.55
CA TYR A 91 -6.89 2.07 -6.53
C TYR A 91 -7.40 1.94 -7.97
N THR A 92 -8.53 1.24 -8.18
CA THR A 92 -9.15 1.16 -9.52
C THR A 92 -9.61 2.52 -10.02
N GLN A 93 -10.12 3.40 -9.14
CA GLN A 93 -10.45 4.77 -9.52
C GLN A 93 -9.21 5.56 -9.95
N VAL A 94 -8.10 5.45 -9.19
CA VAL A 94 -6.86 6.15 -9.53
C VAL A 94 -6.26 5.64 -10.84
N ASP A 95 -6.22 4.32 -11.04
CA ASP A 95 -5.75 3.68 -12.28
C ASP A 95 -6.58 4.14 -13.49
N HIS A 96 -7.90 4.24 -13.34
CA HIS A 96 -8.76 4.77 -14.40
C HIS A 96 -8.53 6.26 -14.65
N ASP A 97 -8.35 7.05 -13.59
CA ASP A 97 -8.20 8.50 -13.67
C ASP A 97 -6.86 8.96 -14.23
N ASP A 98 -5.79 8.20 -14.04
CA ASP A 98 -4.40 8.53 -14.39
C ASP A 98 -3.67 7.33 -15.04
N GLY A 99 -4.38 6.53 -15.84
CA GLY A 99 -3.93 5.23 -16.33
C GLY A 99 -2.56 5.20 -17.02
N ASP A 100 -2.20 6.27 -17.75
CA ASP A 100 -0.90 6.42 -18.42
C ASP A 100 0.10 7.25 -17.61
N GLY A 101 -0.29 7.71 -16.43
CA GLY A 101 0.53 8.51 -15.53
C GLY A 101 1.13 7.70 -14.38
N ILE A 102 2.10 8.30 -13.69
CA ILE A 102 2.83 7.65 -12.59
C ILE A 102 1.88 7.22 -11.45
N LEU A 103 0.84 8.01 -11.14
CA LEU A 103 -0.11 7.65 -10.07
C LEU A 103 -0.99 6.47 -10.48
N GLY A 104 -1.34 6.37 -11.78
CA GLY A 104 -2.07 5.22 -12.33
C GLY A 104 -1.21 3.95 -12.33
N GLU A 105 0.06 4.06 -12.72
CA GLU A 105 1.03 2.96 -12.63
C GLU A 105 1.19 2.47 -11.17
N GLU A 106 1.30 3.41 -10.22
CA GLU A 106 1.38 3.09 -8.78
C GLU A 106 0.10 2.39 -8.29
N ALA A 107 -1.07 2.91 -8.64
CA ALA A 107 -2.36 2.30 -8.29
C ALA A 107 -2.47 0.88 -8.84
N ARG A 108 -2.04 0.66 -10.08
CA ARG A 108 -2.01 -0.68 -10.72
C ARG A 108 -1.07 -1.63 -10.01
N PHE A 109 0.10 -1.14 -9.57
CA PHE A 109 1.03 -1.94 -8.76
C PHE A 109 0.41 -2.32 -7.41
N LYS A 110 -0.23 -1.37 -6.70
CA LYS A 110 -0.95 -1.65 -5.45
C LYS A 110 -2.09 -2.67 -5.63
N LYS A 111 -2.82 -2.62 -6.76
CA LYS A 111 -3.81 -3.64 -7.11
C LYS A 111 -3.19 -5.02 -7.31
N ALA A 112 -2.06 -5.09 -8.02
CA ALA A 112 -1.33 -6.35 -8.21
C ALA A 112 -0.84 -6.93 -6.86
N GLN A 113 -0.33 -6.08 -5.96
CA GLN A 113 0.03 -6.50 -4.60
C GLN A 113 -1.17 -7.05 -3.81
N LEU A 114 -2.32 -6.39 -3.87
CA LEU A 114 -3.52 -6.91 -3.19
C LEU A 114 -3.93 -8.27 -3.74
N SER A 115 -3.89 -8.44 -5.07
CA SER A 115 -4.20 -9.72 -5.71
C SER A 115 -3.22 -10.82 -5.31
N TYR A 116 -1.94 -10.48 -5.20
CA TYR A 116 -0.92 -11.38 -4.67
C TYR A 116 -1.24 -11.81 -3.23
N TYR A 117 -1.58 -10.87 -2.34
CA TYR A 117 -1.94 -11.18 -0.96
C TYR A 117 -3.19 -12.07 -0.81
N GLU A 118 -4.14 -11.94 -1.75
CA GLU A 118 -5.35 -12.77 -1.79
C GLU A 118 -5.13 -14.12 -2.50
N GLY A 119 -3.91 -14.42 -2.97
CA GLY A 119 -3.58 -15.66 -3.67
C GLY A 119 -3.98 -15.70 -5.14
N GLU A 120 -4.43 -14.57 -5.70
CA GLU A 120 -4.83 -14.44 -7.10
C GLU A 120 -3.59 -14.18 -7.99
N PHE A 121 -2.66 -15.15 -7.99
CA PHE A 121 -1.31 -14.98 -8.57
C PHE A 121 -1.32 -14.75 -10.08
N GLU A 122 -2.20 -15.42 -10.83
CA GLU A 122 -2.31 -15.24 -12.27
C GLU A 122 -2.74 -13.80 -12.62
N TRP A 123 -3.69 -13.27 -11.85
CA TRP A 123 -4.17 -11.91 -12.04
C TRP A 123 -3.10 -10.89 -11.64
N ALA A 124 -2.40 -11.12 -10.53
CA ALA A 124 -1.26 -10.31 -10.13
C ALA A 124 -0.19 -10.29 -11.22
N GLN A 125 0.21 -11.44 -11.76
CA GLN A 125 1.19 -11.55 -12.84
C GLN A 125 0.77 -10.81 -14.11
N ALA A 126 -0.50 -10.88 -14.50
CA ALA A 126 -1.01 -10.15 -15.67
C ALA A 126 -0.80 -8.63 -15.51
N GLN A 127 -1.09 -8.07 -14.33
CA GLN A 127 -0.88 -6.65 -14.04
C GLN A 127 0.60 -6.28 -13.96
N LEU A 128 1.42 -7.11 -13.30
CA LEU A 128 2.85 -6.90 -13.17
C LEU A 128 3.56 -6.93 -14.52
N ASN A 129 3.15 -7.80 -15.45
CA ASN A 129 3.72 -7.85 -16.79
C ASN A 129 3.52 -6.54 -17.56
N ILE A 130 2.41 -5.85 -17.38
CA ILE A 130 2.18 -4.53 -17.96
C ILE A 130 3.13 -3.51 -17.35
N LEU A 131 3.34 -3.58 -16.03
CA LEU A 131 4.13 -2.63 -15.25
C LEU A 131 5.65 -2.79 -15.41
N LYS A 132 6.13 -3.90 -15.99
CA LYS A 132 7.56 -4.05 -16.37
C LYS A 132 8.03 -2.99 -17.37
N GLY A 133 7.09 -2.40 -18.14
CA GLY A 133 7.33 -1.29 -19.03
C GLY A 133 6.87 0.07 -18.50
N ALA A 134 6.65 0.21 -17.18
CA ALA A 134 6.23 1.47 -16.56
C ALA A 134 7.24 2.59 -16.77
N THR A 135 6.75 3.83 -16.83
CA THR A 135 7.60 5.02 -16.98
C THR A 135 8.40 5.32 -15.72
N SER A 136 7.89 4.94 -14.55
CA SER A 136 8.60 5.00 -13.29
C SER A 136 9.53 3.80 -13.13
N GLU A 137 10.85 4.03 -13.08
CA GLU A 137 11.83 2.97 -12.83
C GLU A 137 11.57 2.24 -11.51
N LEU A 138 11.13 2.94 -10.46
CA LEU A 138 10.83 2.34 -9.18
C LEU A 138 9.66 1.36 -9.31
N ILE A 139 8.57 1.75 -9.98
CA ILE A 139 7.39 0.90 -10.17
C ILE A 139 7.75 -0.30 -11.06
N SER A 140 8.50 -0.07 -12.15
CA SER A 140 8.98 -1.13 -13.04
C SER A 140 9.83 -2.16 -12.28
N ASN A 141 10.80 -1.71 -11.49
CA ASN A 141 11.65 -2.59 -10.68
C ASN A 141 10.85 -3.38 -9.64
N ASN A 142 9.93 -2.74 -8.92
CA ASN A 142 9.06 -3.40 -7.96
C ASN A 142 8.16 -4.45 -8.64
N ALA A 143 7.64 -4.13 -9.83
CA ALA A 143 6.83 -5.07 -10.61
C ALA A 143 7.64 -6.28 -11.08
N ILE A 144 8.88 -6.06 -11.52
CA ILE A 144 9.80 -7.14 -11.90
C ILE A 144 10.10 -8.03 -10.69
N GLN A 145 10.46 -7.44 -9.55
CA GLN A 145 10.78 -8.19 -8.33
C GLN A 145 9.61 -9.06 -7.88
N LEU A 146 8.41 -8.50 -7.75
CA LEU A 146 7.24 -9.27 -7.34
C LEU A 146 6.86 -10.33 -8.38
N SER A 147 6.97 -10.02 -9.68
CA SER A 147 6.71 -10.98 -10.75
C SER A 147 7.69 -12.17 -10.72
N VAL A 148 8.98 -11.90 -10.52
CA VAL A 148 10.01 -12.94 -10.39
C VAL A 148 9.73 -13.78 -9.14
N PHE A 149 9.49 -13.13 -8.01
CA PHE A 149 9.15 -13.81 -6.77
C PHE A 149 7.96 -14.77 -6.92
N ILE A 150 6.87 -14.32 -7.54
CA ILE A 150 5.71 -15.17 -7.82
C ILE A 150 6.12 -16.35 -8.74
N THR A 151 6.86 -16.07 -9.82
CA THR A 151 7.22 -17.10 -10.80
C THR A 151 8.12 -18.17 -10.20
N ASP A 152 9.13 -17.77 -9.44
CA ASP A 152 10.11 -18.67 -8.86
C ASP A 152 9.51 -19.55 -7.76
N ASN A 153 8.53 -19.04 -7.03
CA ASN A 153 7.94 -19.72 -5.88
C ASN A 153 6.61 -20.43 -6.17
N LEU A 154 5.91 -20.09 -7.25
CA LEU A 154 4.79 -20.92 -7.73
C LEU A 154 5.23 -22.24 -8.36
N GLY A 155 6.52 -22.35 -8.68
CA GLY A 155 7.30 -23.52 -9.00
C GLY A 155 6.65 -24.62 -9.82
N LEU A 156 7.46 -25.57 -10.24
CA LEU A 156 7.07 -26.79 -10.96
C LEU A 156 6.12 -27.71 -10.15
N ASP A 157 5.94 -27.43 -8.87
CA ASP A 157 5.29 -28.37 -7.93
C ASP A 157 3.80 -28.10 -7.70
N SER A 158 3.17 -27.12 -8.36
CA SER A 158 1.73 -26.84 -8.24
C SER A 158 1.21 -26.59 -6.81
N ASN A 159 2.10 -26.44 -5.81
CA ASN A 159 1.70 -26.22 -4.43
C ASN A 159 1.41 -24.74 -4.17
N THR A 160 0.28 -24.28 -4.67
CA THR A 160 -0.20 -22.91 -4.42
C THR A 160 -0.47 -22.63 -2.94
N ASP A 161 -0.72 -23.67 -2.13
CA ASP A 161 -1.09 -23.52 -0.71
C ASP A 161 0.05 -22.92 0.10
N ALA A 162 1.31 -23.36 -0.14
CA ALA A 162 2.49 -22.78 0.52
C ALA A 162 2.62 -21.28 0.19
N MET A 163 2.52 -20.95 -1.09
CA MET A 163 2.61 -19.55 -1.56
C MET A 163 1.45 -18.70 -1.05
N MET A 164 0.22 -19.22 -1.01
CA MET A 164 -0.94 -18.53 -0.43
C MET A 164 -0.74 -18.25 1.06
N GLY A 165 -0.24 -19.24 1.80
CA GLY A 165 0.09 -19.05 3.21
C GLY A 165 1.14 -17.97 3.44
N TYR A 166 2.20 -17.97 2.63
CA TYR A 166 3.25 -16.95 2.70
C TYR A 166 2.73 -15.56 2.33
N ALA A 167 1.97 -15.42 1.25
CA ALA A 167 1.36 -14.15 0.85
C ALA A 167 0.43 -13.59 1.92
N ALA A 168 -0.34 -14.45 2.61
CA ALA A 168 -1.17 -14.03 3.74
C ALA A 168 -0.32 -13.53 4.93
N ILE A 169 0.85 -14.12 5.19
CA ILE A 169 1.80 -13.64 6.21
C ILE A 169 2.34 -12.26 5.82
N GLU A 170 2.73 -12.07 4.57
CA GLU A 170 3.19 -10.76 4.09
C GLU A 170 2.09 -9.69 4.19
N LEU A 171 0.82 -10.04 3.98
CA LEU A 171 -0.30 -9.12 4.24
C LEU A 171 -0.37 -8.71 5.71
N LEU A 172 -0.16 -9.64 6.65
CA LEU A 172 -0.10 -9.31 8.07
C LEU A 172 1.06 -8.36 8.38
N VAL A 173 2.22 -8.53 7.74
CA VAL A 173 3.35 -7.61 7.84
C VAL A 173 2.99 -6.23 7.27
N ALA A 174 2.36 -6.17 6.10
CA ALA A 174 1.89 -4.94 5.50
C ALA A 174 0.86 -4.21 6.38
N GLN A 175 0.03 -4.96 7.10
CA GLN A 175 -0.92 -4.47 8.10
C GLN A 175 -0.29 -4.12 9.45
N ARG A 176 1.04 -4.30 9.63
CA ARG A 176 1.78 -4.13 10.89
C ARG A 176 1.30 -5.03 12.03
N ARG A 177 0.65 -6.13 11.72
CA ARG A 177 0.20 -7.16 12.67
C ARG A 177 1.34 -8.15 12.93
N TYR A 178 2.50 -7.64 13.36
CA TYR A 178 3.74 -8.41 13.45
C TYR A 178 3.65 -9.63 14.36
N SER A 179 2.95 -9.55 15.49
CA SER A 179 2.78 -10.70 16.39
C SER A 179 2.01 -11.84 15.72
N GLU A 180 1.00 -11.52 14.92
CA GLU A 180 0.21 -12.50 14.19
C GLU A 180 1.01 -13.04 12.99
N ALA A 181 1.76 -12.18 12.30
CA ALA A 181 2.66 -12.59 11.22
C ALA A 181 3.68 -13.61 11.71
N ILE A 182 4.34 -13.35 12.86
CA ILE A 182 5.32 -14.27 13.48
C ILE A 182 4.65 -15.60 13.88
N ALA A 183 3.48 -15.57 14.49
CA ALA A 183 2.76 -16.79 14.87
C ALA A 183 2.37 -17.62 13.63
N SER A 184 1.90 -16.96 12.57
CA SER A 184 1.55 -17.61 11.31
C SER A 184 2.78 -18.17 10.59
N LEU A 185 3.89 -17.44 10.59
CA LEU A 185 5.17 -17.88 10.01
C LEU A 185 5.69 -19.16 10.70
N ASN A 186 5.72 -19.17 12.03
CA ASN A 186 6.15 -20.36 12.79
C ASN A 186 5.28 -21.59 12.48
N THR A 187 3.99 -21.40 12.23
CA THR A 187 3.09 -22.51 11.84
C THR A 187 3.35 -22.94 10.41
N TRP A 188 3.56 -21.98 9.51
CA TRP A 188 3.84 -22.21 8.10
C TRP A 188 5.15 -22.97 7.92
N GLU A 189 6.22 -22.58 8.62
CA GLU A 189 7.53 -23.27 8.62
C GLU A 189 7.42 -24.74 9.04
N GLN A 190 6.57 -25.08 10.01
CA GLN A 190 6.37 -26.47 10.43
C GLN A 190 5.67 -27.33 9.38
N VAL A 191 4.88 -26.72 8.49
CA VAL A 191 4.13 -27.43 7.44
C VAL A 191 4.93 -27.53 6.14
N TYR A 192 5.77 -26.53 5.87
CA TYR A 192 6.47 -26.35 4.59
C TYR A 192 7.99 -26.22 4.76
N ASP A 193 8.59 -27.02 5.67
CA ASP A 193 10.00 -26.99 6.07
C ASP A 193 11.00 -27.25 4.92
N GLU A 194 10.56 -27.93 3.85
CA GLU A 194 11.35 -28.20 2.64
C GLU A 194 11.01 -27.29 1.46
N HIS A 195 10.17 -26.27 1.66
CA HIS A 195 9.74 -25.42 0.56
C HIS A 195 10.80 -24.37 0.20
N VAL A 196 10.91 -24.03 -1.09
CA VAL A 196 11.89 -23.03 -1.62
C VAL A 196 11.77 -21.66 -0.94
N LEU A 197 10.56 -21.30 -0.47
CA LEU A 197 10.32 -20.06 0.27
C LEU A 197 11.03 -19.97 1.62
N MET A 198 11.57 -21.08 2.16
CA MET A 198 12.35 -21.06 3.41
C MET A 198 13.67 -20.29 3.28
N ASP A 199 14.19 -20.14 2.07
CA ASP A 199 15.44 -19.43 1.79
C ASP A 199 15.23 -17.92 1.54
N ASN A 200 14.00 -17.41 1.61
CA ASN A 200 13.60 -16.02 1.43
C ASN A 200 13.23 -15.36 2.76
#